data_ee520bf428a14b3701b0d0f627e11809
#
_entry.id   ee520bf428a14b3701b0d0f627e11809
#
_cell.length_a   1.000
_cell.length_b   1.000
_cell.length_c   1.000
_cell.angle_alpha   90.00
_cell.angle_beta   90.00
_cell.angle_gamma   90.00
#
_symmetry.space_group_name_H-M   'P 1'
#
loop_
_entity.id
_entity.type
_entity.pdbx_description
1 polymer ?
#
loop_
_entity_poly.entity_id
_entity_poly.type
_entity_poly.pdbx_seq_one_letter_code
_entity_poly.pdbx_strand_id
1 'polypeptide(L)'
;MFGDPLIWILILPGMLLGGFAQSRVKAHVAKYSRVPLSQGLTGAQVARYILDARGLQSVRIEPSKGVLSDHYDPRGKVLRLSEAVYGVPSIAAAGIAAHEAGHAIQDADDYLPMEARSRIVPLVKAGSSIAPFVFLGGLMMGCLLYTS
;
A
#
# COMPACT_ATOMS: atom_id res chain seq x y z
N MET A 1 8.36 29.38 10.36
CA MET A 1 7.62 28.54 9.40
C MET A 1 6.73 27.51 10.11
N PHE A 2 7.16 26.81 11.15
CA PHE A 2 6.30 25.91 11.95
C PHE A 2 5.42 26.62 12.98
N GLY A 3 5.51 27.94 13.11
CA GLY A 3 4.70 28.76 14.04
C GLY A 3 3.41 29.33 13.44
N ASP A 4 3.15 29.09 12.16
CA ASP A 4 1.93 29.57 11.53
C ASP A 4 0.75 28.62 11.85
N PRO A 5 -0.28 29.11 12.57
CA PRO A 5 -1.42 28.28 12.95
C PRO A 5 -2.20 27.71 11.75
N LEU A 6 -2.14 28.35 10.59
CA LEU A 6 -2.78 27.84 9.36
C LEU A 6 -2.22 26.51 8.90
N ILE A 7 -0.92 26.28 9.07
CA ILE A 7 -0.30 24.99 8.73
C ILE A 7 -0.90 23.85 9.55
N TRP A 8 -1.10 24.09 10.84
CA TRP A 8 -1.66 23.07 11.73
C TRP A 8 -3.16 22.83 11.47
N ILE A 9 -3.91 23.88 11.11
CA ILE A 9 -5.33 23.73 10.72
C ILE A 9 -5.46 22.84 9.47
N LEU A 10 -4.51 22.88 8.54
CA LEU A 10 -4.54 22.05 7.34
C LEU A 10 -4.02 20.61 7.58
N ILE A 11 -2.97 20.45 8.37
CA ILE A 11 -2.31 19.16 8.55
C ILE A 11 -3.02 18.29 9.60
N LEU A 12 -3.46 18.88 10.73
CA LEU A 12 -4.04 18.12 11.83
C LEU A 12 -5.28 17.30 11.45
N PRO A 13 -6.27 17.83 10.71
CA PRO A 13 -7.43 17.03 10.30
C PRO A 13 -7.03 15.82 9.45
N GLY A 14 -6.09 15.99 8.53
CA GLY A 14 -5.57 14.89 7.70
C GLY A 14 -4.85 13.82 8.52
N MET A 15 -4.02 14.22 9.47
CA MET A 15 -3.32 13.30 10.37
C MET A 15 -4.29 12.54 11.28
N LEU A 16 -5.28 13.24 11.87
CA LEU A 16 -6.28 12.62 12.73
C LEU A 16 -7.15 11.62 11.96
N LEU A 17 -7.62 12.01 10.79
CA LEU A 17 -8.42 11.13 9.92
C LEU A 17 -7.63 9.92 9.47
N GLY A 18 -6.38 10.12 9.02
CA GLY A 18 -5.47 9.04 8.62
C GLY A 18 -5.15 8.09 9.78
N GLY A 19 -4.84 8.62 10.96
CA GLY A 19 -4.60 7.84 12.17
C GLY A 19 -5.83 7.04 12.61
N PHE A 20 -7.01 7.66 12.58
CA PHE A 20 -8.27 6.99 12.87
C PHE A 20 -8.55 5.86 11.86
N ALA A 21 -8.46 6.14 10.57
CA ALA A 21 -8.67 5.13 9.53
C ALA A 21 -7.70 3.95 9.68
N GLN A 22 -6.41 4.23 9.90
CA GLN A 22 -5.40 3.20 10.09
C GLN A 22 -5.66 2.34 11.34
N SER A 23 -6.08 2.95 12.45
CA SER A 23 -6.42 2.22 13.67
C SER A 23 -7.62 1.29 13.47
N ARG A 24 -8.65 1.75 12.73
CA ARG A 24 -9.82 0.95 12.37
C ARG A 24 -9.45 -0.24 11.50
N VAL A 25 -8.62 -0.03 10.48
CA VAL A 25 -8.14 -1.13 9.61
C VAL A 25 -7.38 -2.17 10.43
N LYS A 26 -6.42 -1.75 11.27
CA LYS A 26 -5.65 -2.67 12.14
C LYS A 26 -6.57 -3.46 13.08
N ALA A 27 -7.57 -2.82 13.68
CA ALA A 27 -8.51 -3.46 14.58
C ALA A 27 -9.36 -4.52 13.84
N HIS A 28 -9.83 -4.23 12.63
CA HIS A 28 -10.59 -5.18 11.82
C HIS A 28 -9.73 -6.36 11.37
N VAL A 29 -8.51 -6.11 10.90
CA VAL A 29 -7.56 -7.17 10.54
C VAL A 29 -7.31 -8.08 11.75
N ALA A 30 -6.99 -7.52 12.92
CA ALA A 30 -6.75 -8.30 14.14
C ALA A 30 -7.99 -9.11 14.57
N LYS A 31 -9.20 -8.55 14.44
CA LYS A 31 -10.45 -9.25 14.74
C LYS A 31 -10.68 -10.43 13.79
N TYR A 32 -10.62 -10.18 12.48
CA TYR A 32 -10.98 -11.18 11.47
C TYR A 32 -9.86 -12.17 11.15
N SER A 33 -8.63 -11.92 11.59
CA SER A 33 -7.56 -12.92 11.56
C SER A 33 -7.83 -14.11 12.48
N ARG A 34 -8.66 -13.91 13.50
CA ARG A 34 -9.05 -14.98 14.46
C ARG A 34 -10.30 -15.74 14.03
N VAL A 35 -10.98 -15.27 12.99
CA VAL A 35 -12.21 -15.89 12.50
C VAL A 35 -11.85 -16.80 11.33
N PRO A 36 -12.03 -18.12 11.48
CA PRO A 36 -11.72 -19.05 10.40
C PRO A 36 -12.65 -18.84 9.21
N LEU A 37 -12.11 -19.02 8.01
CA LEU A 37 -12.90 -19.05 6.80
C LEU A 37 -13.69 -20.37 6.75
N SER A 38 -15.00 -20.30 6.56
CA SER A 38 -15.89 -21.47 6.59
C SER A 38 -15.50 -22.58 5.62
N GLN A 39 -14.88 -22.21 4.50
CA GLN A 39 -14.40 -23.16 3.48
C GLN A 39 -13.00 -23.72 3.79
N GLY A 40 -12.33 -23.26 4.83
CA GLY A 40 -10.98 -23.69 5.21
C GLY A 40 -9.88 -23.30 4.23
N LEU A 41 -10.18 -22.47 3.23
CA LEU A 41 -9.19 -22.05 2.22
C LEU A 41 -8.21 -21.03 2.81
N THR A 42 -6.93 -21.22 2.53
CA THR A 42 -5.88 -20.26 2.88
C THR A 42 -5.94 -19.03 1.96
N GLY A 43 -5.28 -17.92 2.35
CA GLY A 43 -5.20 -16.74 1.49
C GLY A 43 -4.59 -17.04 0.12
N ALA A 44 -3.55 -17.87 0.05
CA ALA A 44 -2.96 -18.27 -1.23
C ALA A 44 -3.94 -19.05 -2.12
N GLN A 45 -4.76 -19.91 -1.54
CA GLN A 45 -5.78 -20.68 -2.28
C GLN A 45 -6.90 -19.77 -2.77
N VAL A 46 -7.33 -18.81 -1.96
CA VAL A 46 -8.33 -17.80 -2.37
C VAL A 46 -7.80 -16.96 -3.52
N ALA A 47 -6.56 -16.44 -3.42
CA ALA A 47 -5.94 -15.69 -4.51
C ALA A 47 -5.85 -16.53 -5.79
N ARG A 48 -5.41 -17.80 -5.68
CA ARG A 48 -5.31 -18.71 -6.84
C ARG A 48 -6.67 -18.93 -7.49
N TYR A 49 -7.69 -19.17 -6.69
CA TYR A 49 -9.06 -19.34 -7.20
C TYR A 49 -9.54 -18.11 -7.98
N ILE A 50 -9.31 -16.90 -7.45
CA ILE A 50 -9.72 -15.64 -8.09
C ILE A 50 -8.95 -15.43 -9.40
N LEU A 51 -7.64 -15.63 -9.39
CA LEU A 51 -6.78 -15.45 -10.57
C LEU A 51 -7.10 -16.46 -11.68
N ASP A 52 -7.35 -17.72 -11.33
CA ASP A 52 -7.72 -18.77 -12.29
C ASP A 52 -9.07 -18.49 -12.94
N ALA A 53 -10.06 -18.00 -12.16
CA ALA A 53 -11.36 -17.61 -12.68
C ALA A 53 -11.29 -16.44 -13.68
N ARG A 54 -10.18 -15.68 -13.67
CA ARG A 54 -9.92 -14.56 -14.60
C ARG A 54 -8.89 -14.89 -15.69
N GLY A 55 -8.50 -16.16 -15.83
CA GLY A 55 -7.54 -16.58 -16.85
C GLY A 55 -6.10 -16.17 -16.55
N LEU A 56 -5.77 -15.78 -15.31
CA LEU A 56 -4.47 -15.27 -14.89
C LEU A 56 -3.61 -16.38 -14.23
N GLN A 57 -3.54 -17.56 -14.84
CA GLN A 57 -2.75 -18.71 -14.34
C GLN A 57 -1.25 -18.42 -14.34
N SER A 58 -0.78 -17.50 -15.18
CA SER A 58 0.62 -17.09 -15.28
C SER A 58 1.10 -16.27 -14.07
N VAL A 59 0.19 -15.67 -13.30
CA VAL A 59 0.55 -14.92 -12.09
C VAL A 59 0.95 -15.90 -11.01
N ARG A 60 2.21 -15.79 -10.57
CA ARG A 60 2.75 -16.64 -9.48
C ARG A 60 2.31 -16.10 -8.13
N ILE A 61 2.13 -17.00 -7.16
CA ILE A 61 1.82 -16.63 -5.78
C ILE A 61 2.97 -17.12 -4.90
N GLU A 62 3.65 -16.20 -4.22
CA GLU A 62 4.84 -16.47 -3.43
C GLU A 62 4.66 -15.96 -1.98
N PRO A 63 5.22 -16.66 -0.99
CA PRO A 63 5.26 -16.13 0.37
C PRO A 63 6.24 -14.95 0.46
N SER A 64 5.90 -13.95 1.25
CA SER A 64 6.72 -12.78 1.55
C SER A 64 7.08 -12.72 3.02
N LYS A 65 8.31 -12.31 3.32
CA LYS A 65 8.76 -12.08 4.70
C LYS A 65 8.30 -10.69 5.18
N GLY A 66 7.86 -10.61 6.42
CA GLY A 66 7.44 -9.37 7.07
C GLY A 66 5.94 -9.29 7.31
N VAL A 67 5.56 -8.33 8.16
CA VAL A 67 4.17 -8.07 8.52
C VAL A 67 3.58 -7.05 7.55
N LEU A 68 2.39 -7.30 7.01
CA LEU A 68 1.73 -6.43 6.03
C LEU A 68 2.60 -6.16 4.78
N SER A 69 3.33 -7.19 4.35
CA SER A 69 4.17 -7.15 3.14
C SER A 69 3.44 -7.67 1.90
N ASP A 70 2.13 -7.84 2.02
CA ASP A 70 1.27 -8.29 0.95
C ASP A 70 1.26 -7.26 -0.18
N HIS A 71 1.53 -7.68 -1.41
CA HIS A 71 1.49 -6.81 -2.58
C HIS A 71 1.52 -7.61 -3.90
N TYR A 72 0.96 -7.02 -4.92
CA TYR A 72 1.15 -7.47 -6.30
C TYR A 72 2.31 -6.70 -6.96
N ASP A 73 3.22 -7.44 -7.61
CA ASP A 73 4.31 -6.89 -8.41
C ASP A 73 3.96 -6.99 -9.91
N PRO A 74 3.56 -5.89 -10.57
CA PRO A 74 3.17 -5.91 -11.97
C PRO A 74 4.33 -6.19 -12.93
N ARG A 75 5.57 -5.91 -12.52
CA ARG A 75 6.74 -6.16 -13.36
C ARG A 75 7.10 -7.65 -13.39
N GLY A 76 7.05 -8.29 -12.24
CA GLY A 76 7.33 -9.72 -12.08
C GLY A 76 6.13 -10.60 -12.33
N LYS A 77 4.91 -10.05 -12.46
CA LYS A 77 3.63 -10.79 -12.47
C LYS A 77 3.55 -11.78 -11.32
N VAL A 78 3.82 -11.28 -10.12
CA VAL A 78 3.91 -12.08 -8.90
C VAL A 78 3.06 -11.44 -7.80
N LEU A 79 2.23 -12.26 -7.19
CA LEU A 79 1.47 -11.93 -5.99
C LEU A 79 2.26 -12.40 -4.77
N ARG A 80 2.73 -11.48 -3.94
CA ARG A 80 3.45 -11.81 -2.71
C ARG A 80 2.54 -11.61 -1.50
N LEU A 81 2.40 -12.68 -0.71
CA LEU A 81 1.56 -12.70 0.48
C LEU A 81 2.41 -12.97 1.72
N SER A 82 2.20 -12.19 2.78
CA SER A 82 2.85 -12.41 4.07
C SER A 82 2.50 -13.79 4.65
N GLU A 83 3.34 -14.33 5.52
CA GLU A 83 3.09 -15.63 6.17
C GLU A 83 1.75 -15.67 6.90
N ALA A 84 1.31 -14.53 7.46
CA ALA A 84 0.02 -14.37 8.14
C ALA A 84 -1.18 -14.44 7.19
N VAL A 85 -0.96 -14.32 5.88
CA VAL A 85 -1.99 -14.38 4.85
C VAL A 85 -1.85 -15.65 4.00
N TYR A 86 -0.63 -15.99 3.60
CA TYR A 86 -0.35 -17.06 2.64
C TYR A 86 -0.93 -18.41 3.08
N GLY A 87 -0.61 -18.85 4.30
CA GLY A 87 -0.97 -20.18 4.81
C GLY A 87 -2.14 -20.20 5.80
N VAL A 88 -2.78 -19.07 6.08
CA VAL A 88 -3.78 -18.97 7.15
C VAL A 88 -5.20 -18.97 6.57
N PRO A 89 -6.10 -19.88 7.05
CA PRO A 89 -7.48 -19.93 6.60
C PRO A 89 -8.37 -19.02 7.46
N SER A 90 -8.19 -17.69 7.35
CA SER A 90 -8.99 -16.71 8.08
C SER A 90 -9.71 -15.73 7.14
N ILE A 91 -10.77 -15.09 7.62
CA ILE A 91 -11.52 -14.08 6.86
C ILE A 91 -10.59 -12.92 6.46
N ALA A 92 -9.71 -12.48 7.37
CA ALA A 92 -8.77 -11.40 7.06
C ALA A 92 -7.77 -11.83 5.97
N ALA A 93 -7.21 -13.06 6.06
CA ALA A 93 -6.30 -13.57 5.06
C ALA A 93 -6.96 -13.68 3.68
N ALA A 94 -8.18 -14.18 3.63
CA ALA A 94 -8.95 -14.24 2.38
C ALA A 94 -9.22 -12.85 1.79
N GLY A 95 -9.60 -11.88 2.62
CA GLY A 95 -9.87 -10.50 2.19
C GLY A 95 -8.62 -9.79 1.66
N ILE A 96 -7.48 -9.93 2.34
CA ILE A 96 -6.19 -9.35 1.90
C ILE A 96 -5.76 -10.01 0.58
N ALA A 97 -5.78 -11.34 0.51
CA ALA A 97 -5.40 -12.06 -0.70
C ALA A 97 -6.30 -11.72 -1.90
N ALA A 98 -7.60 -11.55 -1.67
CA ALA A 98 -8.54 -11.12 -2.70
C ALA A 98 -8.26 -9.67 -3.18
N HIS A 99 -7.87 -8.77 -2.26
CA HIS A 99 -7.50 -7.40 -2.59
C HIS A 99 -6.27 -7.37 -3.52
N GLU A 100 -5.23 -8.10 -3.17
CA GLU A 100 -4.00 -8.18 -3.98
C GLU A 100 -4.24 -8.88 -5.33
N ALA A 101 -5.07 -9.93 -5.36
CA ALA A 101 -5.51 -10.54 -6.61
C ALA A 101 -6.31 -9.55 -7.50
N GLY A 102 -7.07 -8.65 -6.88
CA GLY A 102 -7.74 -7.54 -7.57
C GLY A 102 -6.77 -6.62 -8.28
N HIS A 103 -5.60 -6.33 -7.70
CA HIS A 103 -4.56 -5.56 -8.37
C HIS A 103 -3.97 -6.27 -9.58
N ALA A 104 -3.81 -7.59 -9.52
CA ALA A 104 -3.36 -8.37 -10.67
C ALA A 104 -4.39 -8.37 -11.83
N ILE A 105 -5.68 -8.39 -11.51
CA ILE A 105 -6.75 -8.27 -12.49
C ILE A 105 -6.75 -6.87 -13.12
N GLN A 106 -6.66 -5.83 -12.30
CA GLN A 106 -6.58 -4.44 -12.78
C GLN A 106 -5.39 -4.22 -13.72
N ASP A 107 -4.25 -4.82 -13.41
CA ASP A 107 -3.05 -4.76 -14.25
C ASP A 107 -3.25 -5.53 -15.57
N ALA A 108 -3.95 -6.66 -15.56
CA ALA A 108 -4.26 -7.43 -16.76
C ALA A 108 -5.29 -6.75 -17.67
N ASP A 109 -6.20 -5.98 -17.08
CA ASP A 109 -7.24 -5.22 -17.80
C ASP A 109 -6.75 -3.83 -18.24
N ASP A 110 -5.43 -3.52 -18.15
CA ASP A 110 -4.83 -2.21 -18.48
C ASP A 110 -5.55 -1.04 -17.80
N TYR A 111 -5.90 -1.22 -16.52
CA TYR A 111 -6.67 -0.22 -15.79
C TYR A 111 -5.89 1.09 -15.62
N LEU A 112 -6.27 2.12 -16.41
CA LEU A 112 -5.60 3.42 -16.51
C LEU A 112 -5.21 4.08 -15.17
N PRO A 113 -6.05 4.09 -14.11
CA PRO A 113 -5.65 4.67 -12.83
C PRO A 113 -4.48 3.94 -12.15
N MET A 114 -4.33 2.64 -12.37
CA MET A 114 -3.21 1.87 -11.83
C MET A 114 -1.92 2.16 -12.59
N GLU A 115 -2.00 2.28 -13.90
CA GLU A 115 -0.87 2.68 -14.74
C GLU A 115 -0.42 4.11 -14.42
N ALA A 116 -1.35 5.06 -14.29
CA ALA A 116 -1.06 6.43 -13.88
C ALA A 116 -0.37 6.48 -12.51
N ARG A 117 -0.86 5.72 -11.51
CA ARG A 117 -0.22 5.59 -10.20
C ARG A 117 1.21 5.06 -10.31
N SER A 118 1.42 4.02 -11.12
CA SER A 118 2.74 3.39 -11.31
C SER A 118 3.75 4.35 -11.93
N ARG A 119 3.31 5.29 -12.75
CA ARG A 119 4.14 6.34 -13.34
C ARG A 119 4.37 7.52 -12.39
N ILE A 120 3.37 7.93 -11.62
CA ILE A 120 3.42 9.10 -10.73
C ILE A 120 4.19 8.80 -9.44
N VAL A 121 4.04 7.62 -8.85
CA VAL A 121 4.69 7.26 -7.57
C VAL A 121 6.20 7.43 -7.58
N PRO A 122 6.97 6.99 -8.61
CA PRO A 122 8.42 7.23 -8.65
C PRO A 122 8.77 8.72 -8.69
N LEU A 123 7.99 9.53 -9.43
CA LEU A 123 8.19 10.98 -9.51
C LEU A 123 7.94 11.65 -8.15
N VAL A 124 6.88 11.27 -7.46
CA VAL A 124 6.56 11.78 -6.12
C VAL A 124 7.66 11.38 -5.12
N LYS A 125 8.12 10.12 -5.17
CA LYS A 125 9.22 9.65 -4.31
C LYS A 125 10.51 10.44 -4.58
N ALA A 126 10.88 10.64 -5.83
CA ALA A 126 12.06 11.44 -6.19
C ALA A 126 11.93 12.89 -5.70
N GLY A 127 10.78 13.52 -5.94
CA GLY A 127 10.49 14.87 -5.47
C GLY A 127 10.56 14.99 -3.95
N SER A 128 9.95 14.04 -3.22
CA SER A 128 9.99 14.01 -1.76
C SER A 128 11.40 13.81 -1.20
N SER A 129 12.25 13.04 -1.89
CA SER A 129 13.64 12.82 -1.48
C SER A 129 14.52 14.06 -1.71
N ILE A 130 14.23 14.84 -2.75
CA ILE A 130 14.99 16.05 -3.11
C ILE A 130 14.51 17.27 -2.33
N ALA A 131 13.21 17.33 -1.97
CA ALA A 131 12.60 18.48 -1.31
C ALA A 131 13.35 18.98 -0.05
N PRO A 132 13.84 18.13 0.88
CA PRO A 132 14.61 18.58 2.03
C PRO A 132 15.92 19.30 1.65
N PHE A 133 16.58 18.84 0.59
CA PHE A 133 17.84 19.45 0.12
C PHE A 133 17.60 20.79 -0.56
N VAL A 134 16.55 20.90 -1.37
CA VAL A 134 16.12 22.17 -1.98
C VAL A 134 15.71 23.17 -0.89
N PHE A 135 14.96 22.71 0.12
CA PHE A 135 14.57 23.54 1.26
C PHE A 135 15.78 24.05 2.04
N LEU A 136 16.72 23.14 2.38
CA LEU A 136 17.94 23.51 3.10
C LEU A 136 18.83 24.45 2.30
N GLY A 137 18.98 24.20 1.01
CA GLY A 137 19.72 25.06 0.09
C GLY A 137 19.10 26.46 -0.02
N GLY A 138 17.78 26.54 -0.18
CA GLY A 138 17.03 27.80 -0.18
C GLY A 138 17.16 28.57 1.14
N LEU A 139 17.15 27.88 2.28
CA LEU A 139 17.36 28.48 3.59
C LEU A 139 18.77 29.06 3.72
N MET A 140 19.79 28.35 3.27
CA MET A 140 21.18 28.84 3.28
C MET A 140 21.38 30.04 2.35
N MET A 141 20.81 30.00 1.14
CA MET A 141 20.86 31.13 0.20
C MET A 141 20.06 32.32 0.70
N GLY A 142 18.87 32.13 1.29
CA GLY A 142 18.06 33.17 1.88
C GLY A 142 18.72 33.81 3.11
N CYS A 143 19.45 33.06 3.93
CA CYS A 143 20.22 33.58 5.04
C CYS A 143 21.40 34.47 4.58
N LEU A 144 21.99 34.17 3.41
CA LEU A 144 23.06 34.97 2.81
C LEU A 144 22.54 36.26 2.19
N LEU A 145 21.31 36.30 1.68
CA LEU A 145 20.70 37.49 1.09
C LEU A 145 20.14 38.48 2.09
N TYR A 146 19.86 38.02 3.36
CA TYR A 146 19.28 38.87 4.40
C TYR A 146 20.34 39.49 5.33
N THR A 147 21.63 39.18 5.14
CA THR A 147 22.76 39.70 5.95
C THR A 147 23.62 40.71 5.20
N SER A 148 23.15 41.26 4.07
CA SER A 148 23.81 42.36 3.38
C SER A 148 23.03 43.66 3.49
#